data_00442096cabdf1ddef63a4575b6caefb
#
_entry.id   00442096cabdf1ddef63a4575b6caefb
#
_cell.length_a   1.000
_cell.length_b   1.000
_cell.length_c   1.000
_cell.angle_alpha   90.00
_cell.angle_beta   90.00
_cell.angle_gamma   90.00
#
_symmetry.space_group_name_H-M   'P 1'
#
loop_
_entity.id
_entity.type
_entity.pdbx_description
1 polymer ?
#
loop_
_entity_poly.entity_id
_entity_poly.type
_entity_poly.pdbx_seq_one_letter_code
_entity_poly.pdbx_strand_id
1 'polypeptide(L)'
;MEKIKKRIANLKVAGKLKVYRMTVLVMTLFLVLVALISTLVIRSNIEKITEVWSPALEDLQELETMTAKYRIKQYQHLVESDDAVMTSCEEEIQKLESQIQETDANLEAIMSADSDAQKGRDDYDVANTAWEEYRAASDEILKLSREGKQQEAAKLMTGEVYEEYTSFAEKLTTLRNEFQVELDRAKTMANVCTIIIFVVIVASGLAIAVVTTLIGRIITNSITEPVEQIEAAVASLRKGELSNVEMLTYESEDELGGTIRNLKEAMGILADYVSEISVEVKALLLLEQR
;
A
#
# COMPACT_ATOMS: atom_id res chain seq x y z
N MET A 1 -2.15 -23.85 -22.88
CA MET A 1 -2.53 -22.71 -23.75
C MET A 1 -3.36 -23.15 -24.96
N GLU A 2 -2.98 -24.20 -25.67
CA GLU A 2 -3.74 -24.69 -26.87
C GLU A 2 -5.22 -25.03 -26.60
N LYS A 3 -5.52 -25.73 -25.48
CA LYS A 3 -6.91 -26.06 -25.14
C LYS A 3 -7.79 -24.81 -24.94
N ILE A 4 -7.23 -23.74 -24.36
CA ILE A 4 -7.95 -22.47 -24.14
C ILE A 4 -8.15 -21.76 -25.48
N LYS A 5 -7.11 -21.70 -26.32
CA LYS A 5 -7.17 -21.13 -27.66
C LYS A 5 -8.28 -21.81 -28.53
N LYS A 6 -8.31 -23.16 -28.56
CA LYS A 6 -9.32 -23.93 -29.28
C LYS A 6 -10.74 -23.73 -28.73
N ARG A 7 -10.89 -23.60 -27.39
CA ARG A 7 -12.18 -23.31 -26.74
C ARG A 7 -12.73 -21.93 -27.11
N ILE A 8 -11.85 -20.93 -27.12
CA ILE A 8 -12.24 -19.54 -27.45
C ILE A 8 -12.54 -19.44 -28.95
N ALA A 9 -11.75 -20.09 -29.81
CA ALA A 9 -11.96 -20.07 -31.26
C ALA A 9 -13.33 -20.59 -31.69
N ASN A 10 -13.85 -21.62 -31.02
CA ASN A 10 -15.15 -22.23 -31.30
C ASN A 10 -16.36 -21.49 -30.69
N LEU A 11 -16.15 -20.43 -29.91
CA LEU A 11 -17.24 -19.60 -29.36
C LEU A 11 -17.82 -18.74 -30.50
N LYS A 12 -19.12 -18.47 -30.46
CA LYS A 12 -19.76 -17.45 -31.29
C LYS A 12 -19.08 -16.11 -31.14
N VAL A 13 -19.07 -15.27 -32.17
CA VAL A 13 -18.41 -13.97 -32.18
C VAL A 13 -18.81 -13.12 -30.96
N ALA A 14 -20.11 -13.06 -30.63
CA ALA A 14 -20.62 -12.40 -29.46
C ALA A 14 -20.06 -13.00 -28.15
N GLY A 15 -19.87 -14.32 -28.08
CA GLY A 15 -19.25 -15.03 -26.96
C GLY A 15 -17.79 -14.69 -26.77
N LYS A 16 -17.01 -14.62 -27.86
CA LYS A 16 -15.60 -14.20 -27.85
C LYS A 16 -15.44 -12.80 -27.26
N LEU A 17 -16.24 -11.85 -27.71
CA LEU A 17 -16.23 -10.47 -27.19
C LEU A 17 -16.66 -10.38 -25.73
N LYS A 18 -17.64 -11.21 -25.33
CA LYS A 18 -18.09 -11.29 -23.92
C LYS A 18 -16.97 -11.80 -23.01
N VAL A 19 -16.26 -12.85 -23.40
CA VAL A 19 -15.10 -13.39 -22.65
C VAL A 19 -14.02 -12.33 -22.50
N TYR A 20 -13.65 -11.63 -23.57
CA TYR A 20 -12.66 -10.55 -23.51
C TYR A 20 -13.06 -9.45 -22.51
N ARG A 21 -14.27 -8.92 -22.66
CA ARG A 21 -14.80 -7.86 -21.78
C ARG A 21 -14.84 -8.31 -20.32
N MET A 22 -15.29 -9.54 -20.05
CA MET A 22 -15.34 -10.08 -18.68
C MET A 22 -13.95 -10.28 -18.10
N THR A 23 -12.99 -10.75 -18.88
CA THR A 23 -11.59 -10.90 -18.41
C THR A 23 -10.99 -9.56 -18.03
N VAL A 24 -11.13 -8.55 -18.90
CA VAL A 24 -10.65 -7.19 -18.60
C VAL A 24 -11.30 -6.65 -17.33
N LEU A 25 -12.62 -6.79 -17.21
CA LEU A 25 -13.37 -6.28 -16.06
C LEU A 25 -12.93 -6.95 -14.73
N VAL A 26 -12.81 -8.29 -14.73
CA VAL A 26 -12.36 -9.04 -13.54
C VAL A 26 -10.94 -8.64 -13.14
N MET A 27 -10.03 -8.52 -14.11
CA MET A 27 -8.65 -8.14 -13.84
C MET A 27 -8.52 -6.71 -13.33
N THR A 28 -9.30 -5.78 -13.89
CA THR A 28 -9.33 -4.38 -13.41
C THR A 28 -9.90 -4.31 -12.00
N LEU A 29 -10.97 -5.05 -11.70
CA LEU A 29 -11.54 -5.10 -10.36
C LEU A 29 -10.55 -5.67 -9.34
N PHE A 30 -9.81 -6.71 -9.71
CA PHE A 30 -8.75 -7.28 -8.89
C PHE A 30 -7.65 -6.22 -8.57
N LEU A 31 -7.20 -5.46 -9.56
CA LEU A 31 -6.20 -4.40 -9.35
C LEU A 31 -6.71 -3.32 -8.41
N VAL A 32 -7.97 -2.90 -8.56
CA VAL A 32 -8.61 -1.92 -7.65
C VAL A 32 -8.66 -2.45 -6.23
N LEU A 33 -9.02 -3.73 -6.05
CA LEU A 33 -9.06 -4.37 -4.73
C LEU A 33 -7.67 -4.40 -4.07
N VAL A 34 -6.64 -4.77 -4.82
CA VAL A 34 -5.25 -4.75 -4.34
C VAL A 34 -4.86 -3.33 -3.92
N ALA A 35 -5.16 -2.31 -4.72
CA ALA A 35 -4.86 -0.91 -4.40
C ALA A 35 -5.57 -0.44 -3.12
N LEU A 36 -6.84 -0.80 -2.93
CA LEU A 36 -7.61 -0.46 -1.72
C LEU A 36 -6.99 -1.10 -0.46
N ILE A 37 -6.72 -2.40 -0.50
CA ILE A 37 -6.09 -3.10 0.64
C ILE A 37 -4.73 -2.47 0.96
N SER A 38 -3.95 -2.17 -0.06
CA SER A 38 -2.64 -1.53 0.08
C SER A 38 -2.73 -0.18 0.78
N THR A 39 -3.70 0.65 0.41
CA THR A 39 -3.93 1.96 1.03
C THR A 39 -4.28 1.83 2.52
N LEU A 40 -5.10 0.85 2.89
CA LEU A 40 -5.47 0.60 4.29
C LEU A 40 -4.26 0.18 5.13
N VAL A 41 -3.40 -0.70 4.59
CA VAL A 41 -2.17 -1.14 5.28
C VAL A 41 -1.18 0.02 5.48
N ILE A 42 -0.96 0.83 4.46
CA ILE A 42 -0.09 2.01 4.56
C ILE A 42 -0.63 2.99 5.60
N ARG A 43 -1.93 3.28 5.55
CA ARG A 43 -2.59 4.18 6.49
C ARG A 43 -2.39 3.74 7.95
N SER A 44 -2.65 2.47 8.25
CA SER A 44 -2.49 1.92 9.60
C SER A 44 -1.05 2.05 10.13
N ASN A 45 -0.04 1.83 9.28
CA ASN A 45 1.36 1.99 9.69
C ASN A 45 1.74 3.46 9.93
N ILE A 46 1.23 4.38 9.09
CA ILE A 46 1.46 5.82 9.27
C ILE A 46 0.79 6.31 10.55
N GLU A 47 -0.42 5.88 10.84
CA GLU A 47 -1.19 6.24 12.03
C GLU A 47 -0.42 5.89 13.31
N LYS A 48 0.16 4.68 13.40
CA LYS A 48 1.04 4.31 14.53
C LYS A 48 2.25 5.22 14.69
N ILE A 49 2.89 5.61 13.58
CA ILE A 49 4.05 6.51 13.63
C ILE A 49 3.65 7.91 14.11
N THR A 50 2.54 8.46 13.59
CA THR A 50 2.15 9.86 13.79
C THR A 50 1.33 10.09 15.05
N GLU A 51 0.57 9.08 15.50
CA GLU A 51 -0.35 9.24 16.64
C GLU A 51 0.13 8.55 17.93
N VAL A 52 1.12 7.64 17.81
CA VAL A 52 1.64 6.91 18.99
C VAL A 52 3.11 7.23 19.23
N TRP A 53 3.99 6.78 18.31
CA TRP A 53 5.43 6.78 18.63
C TRP A 53 6.08 8.15 18.56
N SER A 54 5.72 8.99 17.58
CA SER A 54 6.31 10.34 17.49
C SER A 54 5.88 11.26 18.63
N PRO A 55 4.58 11.35 18.96
CA PRO A 55 4.14 12.15 20.12
C PRO A 55 4.70 11.62 21.44
N ALA A 56 4.70 10.30 21.67
CA ALA A 56 5.24 9.74 22.90
C ALA A 56 6.73 10.05 23.10
N LEU A 57 7.52 10.03 22.02
CA LEU A 57 8.94 10.42 22.07
C LEU A 57 9.13 11.91 22.30
N GLU A 58 8.26 12.75 21.73
CA GLU A 58 8.25 14.20 21.97
C GLU A 58 7.95 14.49 23.42
N ASP A 59 6.90 13.89 24.00
CA ASP A 59 6.53 14.03 25.40
C ASP A 59 7.66 13.56 26.34
N LEU A 60 8.30 12.42 26.07
CA LEU A 60 9.45 11.95 26.85
C LEU A 60 10.63 12.91 26.79
N GLN A 61 10.94 13.49 25.64
CA GLN A 61 12.00 14.48 25.49
C GLN A 61 11.66 15.80 26.20
N GLU A 62 10.40 16.20 26.18
CA GLU A 62 9.93 17.36 26.92
C GLU A 62 10.03 17.13 28.44
N LEU A 63 9.62 15.97 28.94
CA LEU A 63 9.78 15.59 30.35
C LEU A 63 11.26 15.63 30.80
N GLU A 64 12.17 14.99 30.00
CA GLU A 64 13.62 15.08 30.28
C GLU A 64 14.10 16.54 30.38
N THR A 65 13.65 17.39 29.46
CA THR A 65 14.07 18.79 29.37
C THR A 65 13.49 19.62 30.53
N MET A 66 12.21 19.47 30.82
CA MET A 66 11.53 20.25 31.87
C MET A 66 12.00 19.86 33.26
N THR A 67 12.19 18.58 33.51
CA THR A 67 12.70 18.11 34.84
C THR A 67 14.17 18.50 35.05
N ALA A 68 14.99 18.55 34.00
CA ALA A 68 16.34 19.12 34.10
C ALA A 68 16.32 20.62 34.37
N LYS A 69 15.44 21.39 33.73
CA LYS A 69 15.24 22.84 34.03
C LYS A 69 14.74 23.06 35.43
N TYR A 70 13.80 22.25 35.89
CA TYR A 70 13.30 22.27 37.25
C TYR A 70 14.46 22.18 38.28
N ARG A 71 15.33 21.20 38.09
CA ARG A 71 16.52 21.00 38.91
C ARG A 71 17.49 22.20 38.85
N ILE A 72 17.70 22.75 37.66
CA ILE A 72 18.55 23.94 37.48
C ILE A 72 17.98 25.13 38.30
N LYS A 73 16.65 25.32 38.26
CA LYS A 73 16.01 26.39 39.04
C LYS A 73 16.12 26.19 40.54
N GLN A 74 16.10 24.95 41.03
CA GLN A 74 16.39 24.64 42.43
C GLN A 74 17.85 24.99 42.80
N TYR A 75 18.84 24.66 41.96
CA TYR A 75 20.22 25.07 42.21
C TYR A 75 20.37 26.58 42.16
N GLN A 76 19.71 27.29 41.24
CA GLN A 76 19.71 28.74 41.19
C GLN A 76 19.14 29.33 42.46
N HIS A 77 17.99 28.85 42.92
CA HIS A 77 17.37 29.27 44.19
C HIS A 77 18.30 29.03 45.38
N LEU A 78 19.01 27.89 45.43
CA LEU A 78 19.90 27.51 46.50
C LEU A 78 21.14 28.44 46.64
N VAL A 79 21.69 28.93 45.53
CA VAL A 79 22.89 29.76 45.50
C VAL A 79 22.60 31.25 45.54
N GLU A 80 21.32 31.63 45.42
CA GLU A 80 20.88 33.01 45.37
C GLU A 80 20.66 33.57 46.76
N SER A 81 20.86 34.88 46.91
CA SER A 81 20.62 35.63 48.15
C SER A 81 19.60 36.76 47.99
N ASP A 82 19.26 37.11 46.77
CA ASP A 82 18.24 38.10 46.43
C ASP A 82 16.84 37.46 46.50
N ASP A 83 16.01 37.99 47.38
CA ASP A 83 14.66 37.48 47.64
C ASP A 83 13.75 37.56 46.39
N ALA A 84 13.91 38.58 45.54
CA ALA A 84 13.13 38.72 44.34
C ALA A 84 13.54 37.65 43.28
N VAL A 85 14.83 37.32 43.17
CA VAL A 85 15.33 36.28 42.28
C VAL A 85 14.89 34.90 42.78
N MET A 86 14.94 34.64 44.07
CA MET A 86 14.44 33.39 44.67
C MET A 86 12.95 33.21 44.39
N THR A 87 12.14 34.27 44.55
CA THR A 87 10.71 34.22 44.21
C THR A 87 10.46 33.94 42.75
N SER A 88 11.24 34.55 41.83
CA SER A 88 11.17 34.25 40.42
C SER A 88 11.52 32.79 40.09
N CYS A 89 12.49 32.17 40.77
CA CYS A 89 12.82 30.77 40.63
C CYS A 89 11.65 29.86 41.07
N GLU A 90 10.99 30.18 42.16
CA GLU A 90 9.82 29.46 42.68
C GLU A 90 8.64 29.52 41.68
N GLU A 91 8.36 30.71 41.12
CA GLU A 91 7.33 30.87 40.07
C GLU A 91 7.63 30.04 38.80
N GLU A 92 8.89 30.02 38.39
CA GLU A 92 9.32 29.21 37.25
C GLU A 92 9.23 27.70 37.56
N ILE A 93 9.57 27.28 38.79
CA ILE A 93 9.43 25.90 39.26
C ILE A 93 7.95 25.47 39.20
N GLN A 94 7.02 26.28 39.74
CA GLN A 94 5.58 25.98 39.69
C GLN A 94 5.05 25.88 38.25
N LYS A 95 5.54 26.76 37.37
CA LYS A 95 5.20 26.68 35.95
C LYS A 95 5.68 25.39 35.32
N LEU A 96 6.92 24.98 35.59
CA LEU A 96 7.49 23.73 35.10
C LEU A 96 6.72 22.51 35.62
N GLU A 97 6.32 22.51 36.90
CA GLU A 97 5.47 21.45 37.48
C GLU A 97 4.16 21.28 36.71
N SER A 98 3.48 22.40 36.43
CA SER A 98 2.23 22.36 35.68
C SER A 98 2.44 21.80 34.22
N GLN A 99 3.55 22.16 33.58
CA GLN A 99 3.89 21.68 32.26
C GLN A 99 4.26 20.18 32.27
N ILE A 100 5.07 19.76 33.26
CA ILE A 100 5.42 18.35 33.46
C ILE A 100 4.17 17.52 33.67
N GLN A 101 3.24 17.97 34.49
CA GLN A 101 1.99 17.25 34.76
C GLN A 101 1.10 17.15 33.53
N GLU A 102 1.05 18.18 32.67
CA GLU A 102 0.31 18.16 31.40
C GLU A 102 0.94 17.17 30.42
N THR A 103 2.27 17.22 30.20
CA THR A 103 2.99 16.32 29.32
C THR A 103 2.92 14.87 29.81
N ASP A 104 3.02 14.64 31.09
CA ASP A 104 2.85 13.35 31.76
C ASP A 104 1.47 12.74 31.47
N ALA A 105 0.41 13.53 31.61
CA ALA A 105 -0.96 13.09 31.31
C ALA A 105 -1.14 12.75 29.82
N ASN A 106 -0.49 13.48 28.90
CA ASN A 106 -0.52 13.18 27.48
C ASN A 106 0.16 11.84 27.17
N LEU A 107 1.35 11.63 27.70
CA LEU A 107 2.10 10.38 27.55
C LEU A 107 1.31 9.20 28.11
N GLU A 108 0.70 9.34 29.27
CA GLU A 108 -0.16 8.31 29.88
C GLU A 108 -1.36 7.98 29.01
N ALA A 109 -1.99 8.98 28.37
CA ALA A 109 -3.10 8.78 27.46
C ALA A 109 -2.67 7.97 26.22
N ILE A 110 -1.50 8.29 25.63
CA ILE A 110 -0.94 7.54 24.49
C ILE A 110 -0.66 6.08 24.89
N MET A 111 0.00 5.86 26.02
CA MET A 111 0.34 4.52 26.52
C MET A 111 -0.90 3.68 26.84
N SER A 112 -1.96 4.32 27.31
CA SER A 112 -3.23 3.65 27.60
C SER A 112 -4.03 3.30 26.34
N ALA A 113 -3.86 4.06 25.26
CA ALA A 113 -4.60 3.88 23.99
C ALA A 113 -3.98 2.82 23.07
N ASP A 114 -2.67 2.58 23.14
CA ASP A 114 -1.96 1.63 22.24
C ASP A 114 -1.31 0.49 23.04
N SER A 115 -1.59 -0.76 22.63
CA SER A 115 -1.10 -1.96 23.31
C SER A 115 0.42 -2.19 23.17
N ASP A 116 1.05 -1.60 22.17
CA ASP A 116 2.51 -1.72 22.00
C ASP A 116 3.21 -0.66 22.89
N ALA A 117 2.67 0.55 22.99
CA ALA A 117 3.15 1.58 23.91
C ALA A 117 2.94 1.16 25.38
N GLN A 118 1.89 0.41 25.68
CA GLN A 118 1.62 -0.10 27.03
C GLN A 118 2.72 -1.04 27.56
N LYS A 119 3.56 -1.61 26.70
CA LYS A 119 4.69 -2.46 27.16
C LYS A 119 5.74 -1.71 27.97
N GLY A 120 5.88 -0.39 27.76
CA GLY A 120 6.74 0.47 28.58
C GLY A 120 6.13 0.92 29.91
N ARG A 121 4.93 0.47 30.26
CA ARG A 121 4.18 0.94 31.43
C ARG A 121 4.91 0.73 32.74
N ASP A 122 5.53 -0.43 32.94
CA ASP A 122 6.22 -0.75 34.19
C ASP A 122 7.42 0.19 34.42
N ASP A 123 8.22 0.48 33.40
CA ASP A 123 9.35 1.42 33.48
C ASP A 123 8.87 2.87 33.66
N TYR A 124 7.76 3.23 33.02
CA TYR A 124 7.12 4.53 33.20
C TYR A 124 6.61 4.74 34.63
N ASP A 125 5.90 3.76 35.21
CA ASP A 125 5.37 3.83 36.58
C ASP A 125 6.50 3.95 37.60
N VAL A 126 7.64 3.26 37.38
CA VAL A 126 8.84 3.41 38.22
C VAL A 126 9.43 4.82 38.06
N ALA A 127 9.53 5.36 36.86
CA ALA A 127 10.02 6.70 36.61
C ALA A 127 9.12 7.73 37.30
N ASN A 128 7.82 7.62 37.17
CA ASN A 128 6.85 8.54 37.73
C ASN A 128 6.89 8.52 39.26
N THR A 129 7.02 7.33 39.87
CA THR A 129 7.22 7.20 41.31
C THR A 129 8.47 7.94 41.81
N ALA A 130 9.61 7.74 41.15
CA ALA A 130 10.87 8.41 41.49
C ALA A 130 10.78 9.94 41.29
N TRP A 131 10.03 10.41 40.28
CA TRP A 131 9.77 11.84 40.09
C TRP A 131 8.94 12.43 41.19
N GLU A 132 7.87 11.77 41.65
CA GLU A 132 7.03 12.24 42.74
C GLU A 132 7.81 12.31 44.09
N GLU A 133 8.68 11.32 44.35
CA GLU A 133 9.57 11.31 45.50
C GLU A 133 10.57 12.48 45.46
N TYR A 134 11.18 12.71 44.29
CA TYR A 134 12.07 13.86 44.04
C TYR A 134 11.32 15.19 44.25
N ARG A 135 10.13 15.34 43.68
CA ARG A 135 9.30 16.55 43.81
C ARG A 135 8.90 16.83 45.25
N ALA A 136 8.48 15.81 46.00
CA ALA A 136 8.13 15.94 47.41
C ALA A 136 9.32 16.45 48.29
N ALA A 137 10.52 15.97 47.98
CA ALA A 137 11.74 16.44 48.67
C ALA A 137 12.16 17.85 48.26
N SER A 138 11.75 18.31 47.09
CA SER A 138 12.02 19.64 46.54
C SER A 138 11.48 20.78 47.45
N ASP A 139 10.29 20.60 47.97
CA ASP A 139 9.66 21.60 48.85
C ASP A 139 10.52 21.87 50.10
N GLU A 140 11.13 20.85 50.69
CA GLU A 140 12.01 21.01 51.83
C GLU A 140 13.34 21.68 51.43
N ILE A 141 13.89 21.40 50.22
CA ILE A 141 15.09 22.08 49.71
C ILE A 141 14.82 23.59 49.57
N LEU A 142 13.71 23.97 48.94
CA LEU A 142 13.35 25.38 48.76
C LEU A 142 13.12 26.08 50.09
N LYS A 143 12.46 25.44 51.03
CA LYS A 143 12.23 25.95 52.38
C LYS A 143 13.54 26.18 53.15
N LEU A 144 14.45 25.17 53.17
CA LEU A 144 15.77 25.32 53.81
C LEU A 144 16.59 26.44 53.16
N SER A 145 16.51 26.58 51.85
CA SER A 145 17.14 27.68 51.12
C SER A 145 16.60 29.05 51.55
N ARG A 146 15.26 29.21 51.70
CA ARG A 146 14.61 30.42 52.20
C ARG A 146 14.99 30.76 53.66
N GLU A 147 15.19 29.74 54.48
CA GLU A 147 15.62 29.91 55.86
C GLU A 147 17.13 30.27 55.99
N GLY A 148 17.85 30.40 54.90
CA GLY A 148 19.29 30.67 54.89
C GLY A 148 20.15 29.46 55.29
N LYS A 149 19.60 28.25 55.26
CA LYS A 149 20.25 26.98 55.57
C LYS A 149 20.84 26.29 54.31
N GLN A 150 21.60 27.04 53.52
CA GLN A 150 22.12 26.60 52.23
C GLN A 150 22.94 25.29 52.29
N GLN A 151 23.69 25.07 53.39
CA GLN A 151 24.47 23.82 53.53
C GLN A 151 23.58 22.59 53.74
N GLU A 152 22.49 22.75 54.52
CA GLU A 152 21.52 21.66 54.73
C GLU A 152 20.74 21.36 53.45
N ALA A 153 20.27 22.39 52.77
CA ALA A 153 19.59 22.26 51.48
C ALA A 153 20.51 21.62 50.41
N ALA A 154 21.77 22.04 50.32
CA ALA A 154 22.75 21.47 49.40
C ALA A 154 23.04 19.99 49.70
N LYS A 155 23.15 19.63 50.97
CA LYS A 155 23.36 18.23 51.37
C LYS A 155 22.17 17.36 51.01
N LEU A 156 20.94 17.84 51.19
CA LEU A 156 19.73 17.12 50.79
C LEU A 156 19.70 16.96 49.27
N MET A 157 19.94 18.03 48.51
CA MET A 157 19.91 18.04 47.06
C MET A 157 20.99 17.16 46.41
N THR A 158 22.13 16.94 47.07
CA THR A 158 23.26 16.12 46.57
C THR A 158 23.30 14.72 47.18
N GLY A 159 22.44 14.40 48.11
CA GLY A 159 22.30 13.10 48.77
C GLY A 159 21.16 12.25 48.19
N GLU A 160 20.20 11.86 49.05
CA GLU A 160 19.08 10.98 48.69
C GLU A 160 18.26 11.52 47.49
N VAL A 161 17.98 12.83 47.51
CA VAL A 161 17.21 13.48 46.41
C VAL A 161 17.93 13.42 45.07
N TYR A 162 19.26 13.35 45.09
CA TYR A 162 20.04 13.12 43.86
C TYR A 162 19.84 11.71 43.29
N GLU A 163 19.79 10.72 44.17
CA GLU A 163 19.59 9.32 43.74
C GLU A 163 18.19 9.15 43.12
N GLU A 164 17.14 9.75 43.69
CA GLU A 164 15.78 9.75 43.13
C GLU A 164 15.74 10.42 41.75
N TYR A 165 16.32 11.62 41.61
CA TYR A 165 16.41 12.27 40.28
C TYR A 165 17.17 11.43 39.26
N THR A 166 18.26 10.79 39.68
CA THR A 166 19.08 9.96 38.76
C THR A 166 18.30 8.72 38.32
N SER A 167 17.61 8.08 39.27
CA SER A 167 16.73 6.94 38.96
C SER A 167 15.64 7.32 37.95
N PHE A 168 14.96 8.43 38.17
CA PHE A 168 13.98 8.99 37.26
C PHE A 168 14.58 9.23 35.84
N ALA A 169 15.70 9.96 35.76
CA ALA A 169 16.32 10.31 34.51
C ALA A 169 16.82 9.09 33.73
N GLU A 170 17.36 8.07 34.42
CA GLU A 170 17.76 6.80 33.80
C GLU A 170 16.56 6.03 33.25
N LYS A 171 15.46 5.99 33.98
CA LYS A 171 14.25 5.30 33.52
C LYS A 171 13.60 5.99 32.34
N LEU A 172 13.49 7.32 32.35
CA LEU A 172 13.01 8.07 31.19
C LEU A 172 13.90 7.83 29.95
N THR A 173 15.23 7.84 30.13
CA THR A 173 16.16 7.58 29.04
C THR A 173 15.99 6.16 28.49
N THR A 174 15.78 5.18 29.37
CA THR A 174 15.52 3.80 28.95
C THR A 174 14.24 3.70 28.14
N LEU A 175 13.14 4.24 28.65
CA LEU A 175 11.85 4.25 27.98
C LEU A 175 11.90 4.98 26.63
N ARG A 176 12.57 6.13 26.57
CA ARG A 176 12.78 6.86 25.32
C ARG A 176 13.54 6.03 24.29
N ASN A 177 14.58 5.30 24.70
CA ASN A 177 15.34 4.43 23.80
C ASN A 177 14.49 3.25 23.29
N GLU A 178 13.66 2.66 24.14
CA GLU A 178 12.73 1.60 23.73
C GLU A 178 11.70 2.11 22.72
N PHE A 179 11.09 3.26 22.99
CA PHE A 179 10.13 3.88 22.05
C PHE A 179 10.80 4.31 20.75
N GLN A 180 12.06 4.76 20.77
CA GLN A 180 12.83 5.05 19.57
C GLN A 180 13.03 3.79 18.71
N VAL A 181 13.34 2.65 19.32
CA VAL A 181 13.47 1.37 18.62
C VAL A 181 12.15 0.95 17.97
N GLU A 182 11.02 1.11 18.68
CA GLU A 182 9.70 0.79 18.13
C GLU A 182 9.30 1.75 17.00
N LEU A 183 9.60 3.05 17.12
CA LEU A 183 9.42 4.01 16.01
C LEU A 183 10.23 3.62 14.77
N ASP A 184 11.50 3.28 14.94
CA ASP A 184 12.36 2.90 13.83
C ASP A 184 11.93 1.57 13.19
N ARG A 185 11.43 0.65 14.01
CA ARG A 185 10.78 -0.58 13.53
C ARG A 185 9.51 -0.26 12.72
N ALA A 186 8.64 0.60 13.24
CA ALA A 186 7.42 1.01 12.53
C ALA A 186 7.73 1.70 11.20
N LYS A 187 8.72 2.61 11.16
CA LYS A 187 9.21 3.25 9.92
C LYS A 187 9.76 2.24 8.93
N THR A 188 10.55 1.28 9.39
CA THR A 188 11.12 0.23 8.55
C THR A 188 10.02 -0.65 7.96
N MET A 189 9.06 -1.07 8.78
CA MET A 189 7.90 -1.85 8.32
C MET A 189 7.06 -1.08 7.30
N ALA A 190 6.79 0.21 7.54
CA ALA A 190 6.06 1.06 6.60
C ALA A 190 6.79 1.14 5.25
N ASN A 191 8.11 1.33 5.24
CA ASN A 191 8.92 1.37 4.02
C ASN A 191 8.91 0.03 3.28
N VAL A 192 9.14 -1.08 3.98
CA VAL A 192 9.11 -2.43 3.39
C VAL A 192 7.73 -2.75 2.80
N CYS A 193 6.66 -2.48 3.55
CA CYS A 193 5.29 -2.65 3.05
C CYS A 193 5.04 -1.80 1.79
N THR A 194 5.46 -0.54 1.78
CA THR A 194 5.32 0.35 0.62
C THR A 194 6.02 -0.20 -0.62
N ILE A 195 7.26 -0.69 -0.46
CA ILE A 195 8.03 -1.30 -1.57
C ILE A 195 7.33 -2.57 -2.09
N ILE A 196 6.91 -3.46 -1.20
CA ILE A 196 6.20 -4.70 -1.57
C ILE A 196 4.92 -4.37 -2.34
N ILE A 197 4.13 -3.43 -1.83
CA ILE A 197 2.88 -2.99 -2.46
C ILE A 197 3.16 -2.42 -3.85
N PHE A 198 4.16 -1.57 -4.00
CA PHE A 198 4.56 -1.02 -5.30
C PHE A 198 4.92 -2.13 -6.30
N VAL A 199 5.75 -3.08 -5.89
CA VAL A 199 6.14 -4.23 -6.73
C VAL A 199 4.91 -5.07 -7.13
N VAL A 200 3.99 -5.34 -6.20
CA VAL A 200 2.75 -6.10 -6.47
C VAL A 200 1.86 -5.38 -7.47
N ILE A 201 1.68 -4.06 -7.33
CA ILE A 201 0.87 -3.26 -8.26
C ILE A 201 1.48 -3.28 -9.66
N VAL A 202 2.79 -3.04 -9.78
CA VAL A 202 3.48 -3.04 -11.09
C VAL A 202 3.43 -4.42 -11.73
N ALA A 203 3.72 -5.48 -10.98
CA ALA A 203 3.67 -6.86 -11.48
C ALA A 203 2.26 -7.25 -11.92
N SER A 204 1.24 -6.88 -11.16
CA SER A 204 -0.17 -7.10 -11.51
C SER A 204 -0.56 -6.36 -12.79
N GLY A 205 -0.16 -5.09 -12.93
CA GLY A 205 -0.40 -4.29 -14.14
C GLY A 205 0.24 -4.92 -15.38
N LEU A 206 1.49 -5.35 -15.28
CA LEU A 206 2.19 -6.05 -16.36
C LEU A 206 1.50 -7.39 -16.72
N ALA A 207 1.12 -8.18 -15.75
CA ALA A 207 0.40 -9.44 -15.96
C ALA A 207 -0.95 -9.19 -16.68
N ILE A 208 -1.69 -8.18 -16.29
CA ILE A 208 -2.95 -7.78 -16.94
C ILE A 208 -2.69 -7.39 -18.39
N ALA A 209 -1.68 -6.57 -18.67
CA ALA A 209 -1.33 -6.14 -20.03
C ALA A 209 -0.98 -7.34 -20.92
N VAL A 210 -0.17 -8.28 -20.43
CA VAL A 210 0.19 -9.50 -21.15
C VAL A 210 -1.04 -10.36 -21.44
N VAL A 211 -1.85 -10.66 -20.43
CA VAL A 211 -3.04 -11.51 -20.59
C VAL A 211 -4.05 -10.88 -21.54
N THR A 212 -4.31 -9.59 -21.40
CA THR A 212 -5.24 -8.85 -22.27
C THR A 212 -4.75 -8.84 -23.71
N THR A 213 -3.45 -8.63 -23.95
CA THR A 213 -2.86 -8.66 -25.30
C THR A 213 -2.94 -10.06 -25.92
N LEU A 214 -2.64 -11.12 -25.15
CA LEU A 214 -2.72 -12.50 -25.65
C LEU A 214 -4.15 -12.90 -26.02
N ILE A 215 -5.11 -12.62 -25.13
CA ILE A 215 -6.53 -12.91 -25.41
C ILE A 215 -7.03 -12.05 -26.58
N GLY A 216 -6.67 -10.76 -26.60
CA GLY A 216 -7.01 -9.84 -27.68
C GLY A 216 -6.53 -10.36 -29.03
N ARG A 217 -5.27 -10.80 -29.15
CA ARG A 217 -4.71 -11.39 -30.36
C ARG A 217 -5.47 -12.66 -30.82
N ILE A 218 -5.79 -13.56 -29.86
CA ILE A 218 -6.55 -14.77 -30.17
C ILE A 218 -7.92 -14.42 -30.75
N ILE A 219 -8.61 -13.47 -30.18
CA ILE A 219 -9.94 -13.06 -30.61
C ILE A 219 -9.87 -12.32 -31.95
N THR A 220 -8.93 -11.37 -32.10
CA THR A 220 -8.76 -10.62 -33.34
C THR A 220 -8.48 -11.57 -34.49
N ASN A 221 -7.52 -12.47 -34.37
CA ASN A 221 -7.20 -13.44 -35.44
C ASN A 221 -8.39 -14.36 -35.75
N SER A 222 -9.15 -14.78 -34.73
CA SER A 222 -10.32 -15.64 -34.93
C SER A 222 -11.54 -14.96 -35.58
N ILE A 223 -11.45 -13.64 -35.77
CA ILE A 223 -12.48 -12.86 -36.48
C ILE A 223 -11.93 -12.31 -37.79
N THR A 224 -10.74 -11.71 -37.78
CA THR A 224 -10.15 -11.05 -38.94
C THR A 224 -9.78 -12.04 -40.03
N GLU A 225 -9.11 -13.14 -39.69
CA GLU A 225 -8.65 -14.16 -40.63
C GLU A 225 -9.81 -14.77 -41.46
N PRO A 226 -10.91 -15.29 -40.85
CA PRO A 226 -12.03 -15.81 -41.66
C PRO A 226 -12.76 -14.71 -42.45
N VAL A 227 -12.84 -13.47 -41.95
CA VAL A 227 -13.45 -12.37 -42.71
C VAL A 227 -12.63 -12.04 -43.95
N GLU A 228 -11.31 -11.97 -43.87
CA GLU A 228 -10.41 -11.77 -44.98
C GLU A 228 -10.53 -12.92 -46.03
N GLN A 229 -10.65 -14.17 -45.56
CA GLN A 229 -10.87 -15.32 -46.45
C GLN A 229 -12.21 -15.22 -47.19
N ILE A 230 -13.28 -14.80 -46.47
CA ILE A 230 -14.61 -14.60 -47.10
C ILE A 230 -14.54 -13.47 -48.12
N GLU A 231 -13.91 -12.34 -47.78
CA GLU A 231 -13.76 -11.20 -48.69
C GLU A 231 -13.00 -11.59 -49.98
N ALA A 232 -11.88 -12.31 -49.84
CA ALA A 232 -11.07 -12.79 -50.95
C ALA A 232 -11.86 -13.77 -51.86
N ALA A 233 -12.61 -14.69 -51.23
CA ALA A 233 -13.42 -15.66 -52.00
C ALA A 233 -14.57 -14.96 -52.75
N VAL A 234 -15.25 -14.01 -52.16
CA VAL A 234 -16.29 -13.20 -52.82
C VAL A 234 -15.71 -12.36 -53.96
N ALA A 235 -14.50 -11.79 -53.75
CA ALA A 235 -13.80 -11.06 -54.81
C ALA A 235 -13.42 -11.96 -56.01
N SER A 236 -12.99 -13.21 -55.77
CA SER A 236 -12.73 -14.21 -56.78
C SER A 236 -14.00 -14.63 -57.54
N LEU A 237 -15.09 -14.84 -56.79
CA LEU A 237 -16.42 -15.13 -57.40
C LEU A 237 -16.87 -14.01 -58.37
N ARG A 238 -16.67 -12.75 -57.99
CA ARG A 238 -17.00 -11.59 -58.80
C ARG A 238 -16.21 -11.55 -60.12
N LYS A 239 -15.00 -12.12 -60.15
CA LYS A 239 -14.15 -12.21 -61.33
C LYS A 239 -14.44 -13.48 -62.17
N GLY A 240 -15.30 -14.37 -61.69
CA GLY A 240 -15.54 -15.68 -62.34
C GLY A 240 -14.46 -16.73 -62.04
N GLU A 241 -13.57 -16.47 -61.05
CA GLU A 241 -12.50 -17.38 -60.66
C GLU A 241 -13.05 -18.36 -59.59
N LEU A 242 -13.56 -19.54 -60.05
CA LEU A 242 -14.20 -20.52 -59.16
C LEU A 242 -13.20 -21.53 -58.55
N SER A 243 -11.97 -21.58 -59.06
CA SER A 243 -10.92 -22.52 -58.62
C SER A 243 -10.29 -22.17 -57.25
N ASN A 244 -10.51 -20.96 -56.71
CA ASN A 244 -9.88 -20.48 -55.48
C ASN A 244 -10.56 -20.95 -54.17
N VAL A 245 -11.34 -22.05 -54.22
CA VAL A 245 -12.00 -22.68 -53.08
C VAL A 245 -11.01 -23.15 -52.00
N GLU A 246 -9.78 -23.49 -52.41
CA GLU A 246 -8.70 -23.92 -51.50
C GLU A 246 -8.19 -22.82 -50.56
N MET A 247 -8.48 -21.55 -50.84
CA MET A 247 -8.16 -20.42 -49.95
C MET A 247 -8.97 -20.41 -48.65
N LEU A 248 -10.13 -21.11 -48.65
CA LEU A 248 -11.03 -21.18 -47.50
C LEU A 248 -10.57 -22.29 -46.54
N THR A 249 -9.56 -21.98 -45.73
CA THR A 249 -8.89 -22.93 -44.80
C THR A 249 -9.34 -22.82 -43.35
N TYR A 250 -10.07 -21.75 -42.99
CA TYR A 250 -10.51 -21.54 -41.61
C TYR A 250 -11.58 -22.56 -41.19
N GLU A 251 -11.25 -23.32 -40.15
CA GLU A 251 -12.12 -24.33 -39.56
C GLU A 251 -12.53 -23.92 -38.13
N SER A 252 -13.81 -23.68 -37.91
CA SER A 252 -14.41 -23.38 -36.61
C SER A 252 -15.89 -23.82 -36.60
N GLU A 253 -16.43 -24.07 -35.42
CA GLU A 253 -17.87 -24.34 -35.22
C GLU A 253 -18.70 -23.06 -34.99
N ASP A 254 -18.08 -21.88 -35.07
CA ASP A 254 -18.75 -20.58 -34.92
C ASP A 254 -19.48 -20.15 -36.23
N GLU A 255 -20.12 -18.96 -36.17
CA GLU A 255 -20.86 -18.39 -37.30
C GLU A 255 -19.95 -18.16 -38.53
N LEU A 256 -18.68 -17.81 -38.33
CA LEU A 256 -17.74 -17.55 -39.41
C LEU A 256 -17.28 -18.84 -40.08
N GLY A 257 -17.00 -19.89 -39.28
CA GLY A 257 -16.71 -21.21 -39.80
C GLY A 257 -17.90 -21.81 -40.58
N GLY A 258 -19.14 -21.58 -40.08
CA GLY A 258 -20.36 -21.92 -40.80
C GLY A 258 -20.49 -21.20 -42.16
N THR A 259 -20.22 -19.90 -42.17
CA THR A 259 -20.26 -19.07 -43.37
C THR A 259 -19.21 -19.54 -44.42
N ILE A 260 -17.99 -19.88 -43.98
CA ILE A 260 -16.92 -20.38 -44.84
C ILE A 260 -17.28 -21.75 -45.44
N ARG A 261 -17.86 -22.66 -44.65
CA ARG A 261 -18.32 -23.97 -45.19
C ARG A 261 -19.40 -23.80 -46.25
N ASN A 262 -20.40 -22.96 -45.99
CA ASN A 262 -21.46 -22.68 -46.92
C ASN A 262 -20.95 -22.01 -48.23
N LEU A 263 -20.00 -21.06 -48.07
CA LEU A 263 -19.39 -20.39 -49.23
C LEU A 263 -18.55 -21.36 -50.04
N LYS A 264 -17.79 -22.25 -49.39
CA LYS A 264 -16.98 -23.31 -50.03
C LYS A 264 -17.87 -24.28 -50.83
N GLU A 265 -18.97 -24.71 -50.23
CA GLU A 265 -19.94 -25.58 -50.91
C GLU A 265 -20.59 -24.88 -52.10
N ALA A 266 -21.04 -23.62 -51.92
CA ALA A 266 -21.64 -22.84 -53.01
C ALA A 266 -20.68 -22.63 -54.20
N MET A 267 -19.40 -22.29 -53.90
CA MET A 267 -18.36 -22.13 -54.92
C MET A 267 -18.07 -23.46 -55.64
N GLY A 268 -18.03 -24.59 -54.92
CA GLY A 268 -17.88 -25.93 -55.50
C GLY A 268 -19.01 -26.26 -56.46
N ILE A 269 -20.26 -26.11 -56.06
CA ILE A 269 -21.44 -26.36 -56.90
C ILE A 269 -21.40 -25.47 -58.17
N LEU A 270 -21.06 -24.18 -58.03
CA LEU A 270 -20.92 -23.30 -59.20
C LEU A 270 -19.79 -23.71 -60.12
N ALA A 271 -18.67 -24.19 -59.62
CA ALA A 271 -17.54 -24.69 -60.41
C ALA A 271 -17.96 -25.95 -61.21
N ASP A 272 -18.69 -26.88 -60.58
CA ASP A 272 -19.20 -28.09 -61.26
C ASP A 272 -20.17 -27.70 -62.35
N TYR A 273 -21.14 -26.83 -62.15
CA TYR A 273 -22.04 -26.37 -63.19
C TYR A 273 -21.31 -25.70 -64.39
N VAL A 274 -20.37 -24.81 -64.10
CA VAL A 274 -19.60 -24.14 -65.16
C VAL A 274 -18.75 -25.13 -65.92
N SER A 275 -18.20 -26.17 -65.31
CA SER A 275 -17.48 -27.24 -65.91
C SER A 275 -18.38 -28.07 -66.84
N GLU A 276 -19.57 -28.45 -66.41
CA GLU A 276 -20.55 -29.20 -67.11
C GLU A 276 -21.00 -28.46 -68.41
N ILE A 277 -21.39 -27.18 -68.24
CA ILE A 277 -21.74 -26.29 -69.35
C ILE A 277 -20.58 -26.16 -70.36
N SER A 278 -19.34 -26.02 -69.86
CA SER A 278 -18.15 -25.92 -70.72
C SER A 278 -17.92 -27.20 -71.57
N VAL A 279 -18.17 -28.36 -70.97
CA VAL A 279 -18.09 -29.65 -71.69
C VAL A 279 -19.18 -29.76 -72.75
N GLU A 280 -20.42 -29.43 -72.43
CA GLU A 280 -21.53 -29.47 -73.39
C GLU A 280 -21.33 -28.51 -74.59
N VAL A 281 -20.93 -27.25 -74.27
CA VAL A 281 -20.63 -26.26 -75.33
C VAL A 281 -19.49 -26.70 -76.22
N LYS A 282 -18.41 -27.32 -75.66
CA LYS A 282 -17.36 -27.90 -76.48
C LYS A 282 -17.86 -29.07 -77.39
N ALA A 283 -18.72 -29.91 -76.80
CA ALA A 283 -19.32 -30.99 -77.54
C ALA A 283 -20.19 -30.50 -78.75
N LEU A 284 -21.00 -29.45 -78.48
CA LEU A 284 -21.81 -28.83 -79.54
C LEU A 284 -20.97 -28.17 -80.66
N LEU A 285 -19.89 -27.45 -80.28
CA LEU A 285 -18.96 -26.83 -81.25
C LEU A 285 -18.23 -27.87 -82.14
N LEU A 286 -17.92 -29.02 -81.54
CA LEU A 286 -17.33 -30.15 -82.32
C LEU A 286 -18.33 -30.81 -83.26
N LEU A 287 -19.63 -30.79 -83.01
CA LEU A 287 -20.68 -31.27 -83.91
C LEU A 287 -20.95 -30.29 -85.04
N GLU A 288 -20.79 -28.98 -84.83
CA GLU A 288 -20.96 -27.95 -85.86
C GLU A 288 -19.79 -27.91 -86.89
N GLN A 289 -18.62 -28.46 -86.55
CA GLN A 289 -17.44 -28.53 -87.40
C GLN A 289 -17.38 -29.79 -88.27
N ARG A 290 -18.38 -30.67 -88.22
CA ARG A 290 -18.56 -31.84 -89.13
C ARG A 290 -19.62 -31.58 -90.15
#